data_80bf75f87a6acd581cd90d8efd42ca16
#
_entry.id   80bf75f87a6acd581cd90d8efd42ca16
#
_cell.length_a   1.000
_cell.length_b   1.000
_cell.length_c   1.000
_cell.angle_alpha   90.00
_cell.angle_beta   90.00
_cell.angle_gamma   90.00
#
_symmetry.space_group_name_H-M   'P 1'
#
loop_
_entity.id
_entity.type
_entity.pdbx_description
1 polymer ?
#
loop_
_entity_poly.entity_id
_entity_poly.type
_entity_poly.pdbx_seq_one_letter_code
_entity_poly.pdbx_strand_id
1 'polypeptide(L)'
;DIPSFIPEQYDEIYNNQVIKNYFLNLDGIVPVVPYEFAVVPYDTITLKASTINPIAEYNTYRFQIDTTDLFNSPFLKNAVVSGLGGVKEVKPNQWNSPLQLQDSMVYFWRVAVDEPNPLWKESSFQYIQGKSGWGQDHFFQFKKNTFSNVNYVRADRLREWNPDSVLLSVDVYPDVSLENAYYINGTQMDYGVCTWTPPLHVVVIDPITFEPWGTNYNGANPDHDFGNVLCRGRVEKFFIFNQDNPAHLQSFQNMVLNEVPDGHYLLIYAPIMGYYSSWNALDSANMYQTFAALGSDSIIPGRPNHPFSFFVRKGYPNTVVERVIDPTTGAGSENGYAFIHMEAY
;
A
#
# COMPACT_ATOMS: atom_id res chain seq x y z
N ASP A 1 26.60 -21.72 31.43
CA ASP A 1 27.11 -21.06 30.22
C ASP A 1 25.96 -20.98 29.23
N ILE A 2 25.28 -19.84 29.23
CA ILE A 2 24.33 -19.48 28.16
C ILE A 2 25.21 -19.08 26.98
N PRO A 3 25.08 -19.73 25.81
CA PRO A 3 25.83 -19.28 24.65
C PRO A 3 25.41 -17.84 24.39
N SER A 4 26.37 -16.93 24.39
CA SER A 4 26.17 -15.56 23.93
C SER A 4 25.90 -15.60 22.43
N PHE A 5 24.67 -15.90 22.07
CA PHE A 5 24.20 -15.72 20.70
C PHE A 5 23.85 -14.24 20.49
N ILE A 6 24.84 -13.39 20.65
CA ILE A 6 24.85 -12.08 20.07
C ILE A 6 25.74 -12.23 18.85
N PRO A 7 25.25 -12.10 17.64
CA PRO A 7 26.12 -12.02 16.50
C PRO A 7 26.80 -10.64 16.50
N GLU A 8 27.82 -10.47 17.34
CA GLU A 8 28.74 -9.33 17.24
C GLU A 8 29.32 -9.19 15.82
N GLN A 9 29.32 -10.29 15.06
CA GLN A 9 29.75 -10.30 13.67
C GLN A 9 28.85 -9.52 12.70
N TYR A 10 27.59 -9.28 13.04
CA TYR A 10 26.70 -8.52 12.16
C TYR A 10 26.84 -7.01 12.31
N ASP A 11 27.25 -6.52 13.47
CA ASP A 11 27.42 -5.09 13.72
C ASP A 11 28.70 -4.55 13.07
N GLU A 12 29.74 -5.39 12.90
CA GLU A 12 30.98 -4.98 12.22
C GLU A 12 30.84 -4.86 10.70
N ILE A 13 29.96 -5.67 10.07
CA ILE A 13 29.78 -5.69 8.61
C ILE A 13 29.08 -4.41 8.09
N TYR A 14 28.21 -3.80 8.89
CA TYR A 14 27.41 -2.65 8.47
C TYR A 14 27.80 -1.31 9.11
N ASN A 15 28.84 -1.31 9.95
CA ASN A 15 29.31 -0.12 10.66
C ASN A 15 28.20 0.66 11.42
N ASN A 16 27.13 -0.04 11.80
CA ASN A 16 26.04 0.47 12.60
C ASN A 16 26.17 -0.04 14.02
N GLN A 17 26.66 0.76 14.94
CA GLN A 17 26.58 0.48 16.37
C GLN A 17 25.13 0.59 16.85
N VAL A 18 24.34 -0.44 16.62
CA VAL A 18 23.03 -0.58 17.24
C VAL A 18 23.22 -1.36 18.56
N ILE A 19 23.32 -0.63 19.65
CA ILE A 19 23.28 -1.26 20.98
C ILE A 19 21.83 -1.71 21.22
N LYS A 20 21.54 -2.99 21.01
CA LYS A 20 20.27 -3.59 21.41
C LYS A 20 20.41 -4.10 22.84
N ASN A 21 19.84 -3.35 23.78
CA ASN A 21 19.72 -3.82 25.15
C ASN A 21 18.57 -4.83 25.24
N TYR A 22 18.88 -6.11 25.38
CA TYR A 22 17.90 -7.15 25.68
C TYR A 22 17.76 -7.27 27.20
N PHE A 23 16.63 -6.83 27.72
CA PHE A 23 16.25 -7.13 29.11
C PHE A 23 15.61 -8.52 29.13
N LEU A 24 16.33 -9.51 29.63
CA LEU A 24 15.75 -10.80 29.98
C LEU A 24 14.99 -10.62 31.32
N ASN A 25 13.69 -10.34 31.25
CA ASN A 25 12.86 -10.45 32.44
C ASN A 25 12.55 -11.91 32.70
N LEU A 26 13.34 -12.53 33.55
CA LEU A 26 13.21 -13.95 33.92
C LEU A 26 11.99 -14.22 34.83
N ASP A 27 11.35 -13.20 35.35
CA ASP A 27 10.23 -13.32 36.33
C ASP A 27 8.86 -13.19 35.68
N GLY A 28 8.79 -13.12 34.35
CA GLY A 28 7.55 -12.98 33.60
C GLY A 28 6.71 -14.25 33.55
N ILE A 29 5.46 -14.09 33.17
CA ILE A 29 4.50 -15.16 32.87
C ILE A 29 3.88 -14.92 31.48
N VAL A 30 3.65 -15.97 30.70
CA VAL A 30 3.12 -15.90 29.34
C VAL A 30 1.89 -16.77 29.15
N PRO A 31 0.89 -16.33 28.38
CA PRO A 31 -0.26 -17.12 27.99
C PRO A 31 0.15 -18.40 27.24
N VAL A 32 -0.53 -19.52 27.54
CA VAL A 32 -0.29 -20.80 26.87
C VAL A 32 -1.58 -21.37 26.27
N VAL A 33 -2.67 -21.40 27.04
CA VAL A 33 -3.96 -21.97 26.59
C VAL A 33 -5.08 -21.03 27.03
N PRO A 34 -6.01 -20.70 26.14
CA PRO A 34 -6.05 -20.99 24.70
C PRO A 34 -4.86 -20.37 23.97
N TYR A 35 -4.41 -21.03 22.91
CA TYR A 35 -3.39 -20.45 22.04
C TYR A 35 -3.92 -19.13 21.44
N GLU A 36 -3.00 -18.24 21.13
CA GLU A 36 -3.37 -16.98 20.48
C GLU A 36 -4.14 -17.24 19.17
N PHE A 37 -5.29 -16.58 19.00
CA PHE A 37 -6.24 -16.72 17.89
C PHE A 37 -6.93 -18.10 17.81
N ALA A 38 -6.92 -18.90 18.88
CA ALA A 38 -7.61 -20.17 18.90
C ALA A 38 -9.13 -20.00 18.77
N VAL A 39 -9.77 -20.97 18.12
CA VAL A 39 -11.21 -21.21 18.18
C VAL A 39 -11.45 -22.31 19.21
N VAL A 40 -12.25 -22.02 20.23
CA VAL A 40 -12.58 -22.94 21.31
C VAL A 40 -14.04 -23.42 21.20
N PRO A 41 -14.29 -24.74 21.34
CA PRO A 41 -15.60 -25.34 21.05
C PRO A 41 -16.60 -25.30 22.20
N TYR A 42 -16.14 -24.97 23.42
CA TYR A 42 -16.94 -25.04 24.63
C TYR A 42 -17.03 -23.69 25.33
N ASP A 43 -18.15 -23.42 25.97
CA ASP A 43 -18.39 -22.23 26.80
C ASP A 43 -17.62 -22.22 28.14
N THR A 44 -17.08 -23.37 28.51
CA THR A 44 -16.24 -23.53 29.71
C THR A 44 -14.75 -23.57 29.29
N ILE A 45 -14.00 -22.62 29.78
CA ILE A 45 -12.60 -22.45 29.39
C ILE A 45 -11.68 -22.49 30.61
N THR A 46 -10.47 -23.03 30.44
CA THR A 46 -9.37 -22.89 31.38
C THR A 46 -8.29 -22.04 30.74
N LEU A 47 -7.97 -20.92 31.37
CA LEU A 47 -6.80 -20.11 30.97
C LEU A 47 -5.58 -20.68 31.66
N LYS A 48 -4.55 -21.02 30.86
CA LYS A 48 -3.26 -21.52 31.38
C LYS A 48 -2.16 -20.58 30.92
N ALA A 49 -1.29 -20.22 31.84
CA ALA A 49 -0.09 -19.44 31.60
C ALA A 49 1.10 -20.11 32.26
N SER A 50 2.27 -19.97 31.65
CA SER A 50 3.52 -20.53 32.18
C SER A 50 4.48 -19.41 32.55
N THR A 51 5.13 -19.55 33.70
CA THR A 51 6.23 -18.65 34.05
C THR A 51 7.40 -18.88 33.06
N ILE A 52 8.08 -17.80 32.68
CA ILE A 52 9.26 -17.85 31.85
C ILE A 52 10.38 -18.66 32.53
N ASN A 53 10.56 -18.41 33.84
CA ASN A 53 11.40 -19.22 34.71
C ASN A 53 10.56 -20.28 35.39
N PRO A 54 10.71 -21.58 35.07
CA PRO A 54 9.91 -22.66 35.67
C PRO A 54 10.20 -22.89 37.15
N ILE A 55 11.32 -22.41 37.65
CA ILE A 55 11.73 -22.47 39.06
C ILE A 55 11.66 -21.12 39.75
N ALA A 56 10.86 -20.18 39.22
CA ALA A 56 10.61 -18.86 39.84
C ALA A 56 10.12 -19.03 41.28
N GLU A 57 10.52 -18.08 42.14
CA GLU A 57 10.06 -18.03 43.54
C GLU A 57 8.55 -17.88 43.63
N TYR A 58 8.02 -17.97 44.85
CA TYR A 58 6.59 -17.83 45.11
C TYR A 58 6.13 -16.42 44.76
N ASN A 59 5.26 -16.30 43.76
CA ASN A 59 4.70 -15.05 43.28
C ASN A 59 3.18 -15.14 43.18
N THR A 60 2.56 -13.97 43.07
CA THR A 60 1.14 -13.81 42.78
C THR A 60 0.97 -13.34 41.34
N TYR A 61 0.06 -13.98 40.62
CA TYR A 61 -0.19 -13.71 39.19
C TYR A 61 -1.64 -13.27 39.02
N ARG A 62 -1.84 -12.18 38.23
CA ARG A 62 -3.15 -11.65 37.92
C ARG A 62 -3.53 -12.03 36.50
N PHE A 63 -4.72 -12.61 36.35
CA PHE A 63 -5.36 -12.91 35.09
C PHE A 63 -6.50 -11.94 34.84
N GLN A 64 -6.65 -11.49 33.63
CA GLN A 64 -7.78 -10.67 33.18
C GLN A 64 -8.35 -11.25 31.88
N ILE A 65 -9.67 -11.17 31.71
CA ILE A 65 -10.37 -11.51 30.47
C ILE A 65 -11.44 -10.46 30.20
N ASP A 66 -11.58 -10.08 28.94
CA ASP A 66 -12.52 -9.06 28.48
C ASP A 66 -12.99 -9.37 27.05
N THR A 67 -14.03 -8.67 26.61
CA THR A 67 -14.53 -8.68 25.22
C THR A 67 -13.86 -7.62 24.35
N THR A 68 -12.99 -6.80 24.91
CA THR A 68 -12.16 -5.81 24.21
C THR A 68 -10.69 -5.97 24.57
N ASP A 69 -9.82 -5.75 23.61
CA ASP A 69 -8.35 -5.79 23.79
C ASP A 69 -7.80 -4.56 24.54
N LEU A 70 -8.66 -3.62 24.93
CA LEU A 70 -8.33 -2.50 25.82
C LEU A 70 -8.47 -2.86 27.31
N PHE A 71 -9.14 -3.97 27.63
CA PHE A 71 -9.41 -4.38 29.01
C PHE A 71 -10.11 -3.30 29.85
N ASN A 72 -11.07 -2.63 29.25
CA ASN A 72 -11.82 -1.52 29.85
C ASN A 72 -13.34 -1.63 29.68
N SER A 73 -13.87 -2.79 29.25
CA SER A 73 -15.30 -2.98 29.10
C SER A 73 -15.97 -3.31 30.45
N PRO A 74 -17.30 -3.20 30.54
CA PRO A 74 -18.06 -3.67 31.70
C PRO A 74 -17.97 -5.19 31.94
N PHE A 75 -17.49 -5.94 30.93
CA PHE A 75 -17.33 -7.40 30.97
C PHE A 75 -15.97 -7.83 31.52
N LEU A 76 -15.08 -6.90 31.82
CA LEU A 76 -13.76 -7.21 32.38
C LEU A 76 -13.90 -8.06 33.64
N LYS A 77 -13.23 -9.22 33.66
CA LYS A 77 -13.13 -10.12 34.81
C LYS A 77 -11.68 -10.32 35.22
N ASN A 78 -11.46 -10.52 36.51
CA ASN A 78 -10.14 -10.69 37.08
C ASN A 78 -10.10 -11.91 37.98
N ALA A 79 -8.95 -12.57 38.02
CA ALA A 79 -8.60 -13.58 39.01
C ALA A 79 -7.13 -13.45 39.38
N VAL A 80 -6.83 -13.90 40.60
CA VAL A 80 -5.49 -13.92 41.14
C VAL A 80 -5.15 -15.36 41.58
N VAL A 81 -3.97 -15.82 41.25
CA VAL A 81 -3.44 -17.13 41.65
C VAL A 81 -1.99 -16.97 42.12
N SER A 82 -1.67 -17.58 43.29
CA SER A 82 -0.30 -17.55 43.82
C SER A 82 0.35 -18.90 43.77
N GLY A 83 1.67 -18.96 43.66
CA GLY A 83 2.45 -20.20 43.74
C GLY A 83 3.85 -20.02 43.15
N LEU A 84 4.63 -21.10 43.27
CA LEU A 84 5.97 -21.23 42.70
C LEU A 84 5.91 -21.19 41.16
N GLY A 85 7.04 -21.08 40.48
CA GLY A 85 7.13 -21.15 39.02
C GLY A 85 6.37 -22.32 38.39
N GLY A 86 6.29 -22.34 37.07
CA GLY A 86 5.57 -23.34 36.30
C GLY A 86 4.20 -22.87 35.82
N VAL A 87 3.29 -23.80 35.54
CA VAL A 87 1.96 -23.47 34.96
C VAL A 87 1.00 -23.00 36.02
N LYS A 88 0.29 -21.91 35.72
CA LYS A 88 -0.83 -21.37 36.48
C LYS A 88 -2.12 -21.53 35.70
N GLU A 89 -3.19 -21.95 36.39
CA GLU A 89 -4.49 -22.20 35.76
C GLU A 89 -5.58 -21.43 36.48
N VAL A 90 -6.50 -20.86 35.71
CA VAL A 90 -7.72 -20.25 36.22
C VAL A 90 -8.91 -20.61 35.33
N LYS A 91 -10.09 -20.69 35.92
CA LYS A 91 -11.32 -21.04 35.21
C LYS A 91 -12.32 -19.88 35.35
N PRO A 92 -12.45 -19.01 34.33
CA PRO A 92 -13.30 -17.81 34.41
C PRO A 92 -14.76 -18.08 34.72
N ASN A 93 -15.28 -19.24 34.33
CA ASN A 93 -16.65 -19.68 34.68
C ASN A 93 -16.84 -20.03 36.17
N GLN A 94 -15.77 -20.18 36.94
CA GLN A 94 -15.79 -20.50 38.38
C GLN A 94 -15.41 -19.29 39.25
N TRP A 95 -15.23 -18.11 38.69
CA TRP A 95 -14.88 -16.91 39.45
C TRP A 95 -16.10 -16.39 40.23
N ASN A 96 -15.90 -15.54 41.23
CA ASN A 96 -16.98 -14.93 42.01
C ASN A 96 -17.99 -14.15 41.14
N SER A 97 -17.55 -13.67 39.98
CA SER A 97 -18.39 -13.12 38.92
C SER A 97 -18.11 -13.92 37.65
N PRO A 98 -18.79 -15.07 37.48
CA PRO A 98 -18.46 -16.00 36.38
C PRO A 98 -18.65 -15.35 35.03
N LEU A 99 -17.73 -15.63 34.11
CA LEU A 99 -17.84 -15.28 32.72
C LEU A 99 -18.60 -16.39 31.99
N GLN A 100 -19.68 -16.02 31.33
CA GLN A 100 -20.35 -16.89 30.35
C GLN A 100 -19.95 -16.47 28.94
N LEU A 101 -19.35 -17.40 28.21
CA LEU A 101 -18.95 -17.13 26.84
C LEU A 101 -20.19 -17.11 25.94
N GLN A 102 -20.25 -16.15 25.02
CA GLN A 102 -21.28 -16.03 24.00
C GLN A 102 -20.72 -16.56 22.67
N ASP A 103 -21.55 -17.33 21.96
CA ASP A 103 -21.15 -17.91 20.67
C ASP A 103 -20.72 -16.84 19.66
N SER A 104 -19.71 -17.17 18.87
CA SER A 104 -19.11 -16.32 17.84
C SER A 104 -18.41 -15.05 18.34
N MET A 105 -18.22 -14.90 19.65
CA MET A 105 -17.53 -13.76 20.27
C MET A 105 -16.03 -14.01 20.40
N VAL A 106 -15.25 -12.94 20.21
CA VAL A 106 -13.80 -12.91 20.50
C VAL A 106 -13.59 -12.41 21.92
N TYR A 107 -12.73 -13.10 22.64
CA TYR A 107 -12.30 -12.76 24.00
C TYR A 107 -10.81 -12.48 24.02
N PHE A 108 -10.44 -11.46 24.76
CA PHE A 108 -9.05 -11.08 25.01
C PHE A 108 -8.72 -11.43 26.46
N TRP A 109 -7.57 -12.00 26.69
CA TRP A 109 -7.10 -12.27 28.03
C TRP A 109 -5.64 -11.93 28.16
N ARG A 110 -5.23 -11.61 29.38
CA ARG A 110 -3.86 -11.27 29.70
C ARG A 110 -3.47 -11.74 31.08
N VAL A 111 -2.18 -11.90 31.28
CA VAL A 111 -1.60 -12.32 32.54
C VAL A 111 -0.33 -11.53 32.82
N ALA A 112 -0.09 -11.25 34.09
CA ALA A 112 1.13 -10.62 34.58
C ALA A 112 1.43 -11.06 36.01
N VAL A 113 2.64 -10.82 36.49
CA VAL A 113 2.95 -10.80 37.91
C VAL A 113 2.15 -9.66 38.55
N ASP A 114 1.55 -9.91 39.72
CA ASP A 114 0.71 -8.94 40.44
C ASP A 114 1.56 -7.90 41.18
N GLU A 115 2.00 -6.88 40.45
CA GLU A 115 2.86 -5.80 40.91
C GLU A 115 2.27 -4.43 40.49
N PRO A 116 2.77 -3.29 41.05
CA PRO A 116 2.21 -1.98 40.76
C PRO A 116 2.20 -1.57 39.29
N ASN A 117 3.22 -2.01 38.50
CA ASN A 117 3.32 -1.75 37.07
C ASN A 117 3.46 -3.09 36.30
N PRO A 118 2.38 -3.85 36.18
CA PRO A 118 2.44 -5.20 35.67
C PRO A 118 2.79 -5.23 34.17
N LEU A 119 3.74 -6.07 33.79
CA LEU A 119 4.09 -6.32 32.42
C LEU A 119 3.13 -7.35 31.81
N TRP A 120 2.02 -6.88 31.30
CA TRP A 120 0.98 -7.71 30.73
C TRP A 120 1.45 -8.45 29.48
N LYS A 121 1.16 -9.75 29.45
CA LYS A 121 1.24 -10.59 28.25
C LYS A 121 -0.16 -10.99 27.83
N GLU A 122 -0.50 -10.68 26.60
CA GLU A 122 -1.85 -10.76 26.05
C GLU A 122 -1.99 -11.94 25.07
N SER A 123 -3.20 -12.46 24.99
CA SER A 123 -3.65 -13.45 24.03
C SER A 123 -5.12 -13.25 23.72
N SER A 124 -5.62 -13.88 22.68
CA SER A 124 -7.04 -13.85 22.33
C SER A 124 -7.50 -15.20 21.82
N PHE A 125 -8.81 -15.46 21.95
CA PHE A 125 -9.48 -16.64 21.38
C PHE A 125 -10.90 -16.26 20.96
N GLN A 126 -11.46 -17.05 20.07
CA GLN A 126 -12.87 -16.95 19.70
C GLN A 126 -13.62 -18.18 20.19
N TYR A 127 -14.79 -17.98 20.83
CA TYR A 127 -15.67 -19.08 21.15
C TYR A 127 -16.63 -19.30 19.99
N ILE A 128 -16.62 -20.50 19.40
CA ILE A 128 -17.60 -20.96 18.42
C ILE A 128 -18.06 -22.35 18.83
N GLN A 129 -19.33 -22.49 19.16
CA GLN A 129 -19.88 -23.74 19.66
C GLN A 129 -19.59 -24.93 18.74
N GLY A 130 -18.97 -25.95 19.29
CA GLY A 130 -18.65 -27.19 18.56
C GLY A 130 -17.53 -27.10 17.53
N LYS A 131 -16.84 -25.94 17.40
CA LYS A 131 -15.71 -25.79 16.48
C LYS A 131 -14.41 -25.56 17.23
N SER A 132 -13.31 -26.13 16.70
CA SER A 132 -11.97 -25.95 17.22
C SER A 132 -11.00 -25.65 16.08
N GLY A 133 -9.91 -24.93 16.38
CA GLY A 133 -8.90 -24.57 15.41
C GLY A 133 -8.31 -23.19 15.68
N TRP A 134 -7.89 -22.50 14.63
CA TRP A 134 -7.43 -21.12 14.69
C TRP A 134 -8.35 -20.22 13.86
N GLY A 135 -8.70 -19.06 14.42
CA GLY A 135 -9.36 -17.98 13.71
C GLY A 135 -8.37 -17.30 12.76
N GLN A 136 -8.85 -16.94 11.54
CA GLN A 136 -8.06 -16.26 10.52
C GLN A 136 -8.76 -15.00 10.00
N ASP A 137 -9.94 -14.68 10.54
CA ASP A 137 -10.84 -13.68 10.00
C ASP A 137 -11.20 -12.55 10.96
N HIS A 138 -10.90 -12.67 12.26
CA HIS A 138 -11.22 -11.57 13.15
C HIS A 138 -10.19 -10.45 13.06
N PHE A 139 -10.69 -9.22 13.05
CA PHE A 139 -9.89 -8.01 12.79
C PHE A 139 -8.63 -7.89 13.69
N PHE A 140 -8.75 -8.18 14.98
CA PHE A 140 -7.66 -8.00 15.95
C PHE A 140 -6.50 -9.02 15.84
N GLN A 141 -6.68 -10.06 15.06
CA GLN A 141 -5.64 -11.03 14.73
C GLN A 141 -4.39 -10.34 14.12
N PHE A 142 -4.60 -9.22 13.44
CA PHE A 142 -3.57 -8.50 12.71
C PHE A 142 -2.98 -7.30 13.46
N LYS A 143 -3.42 -7.02 14.71
CA LYS A 143 -3.00 -5.83 15.46
C LYS A 143 -1.49 -5.71 15.70
N LYS A 144 -0.75 -6.81 15.65
CA LYS A 144 0.71 -6.87 15.86
C LYS A 144 1.49 -6.94 14.54
N ASN A 145 0.80 -6.96 13.40
CA ASN A 145 1.44 -7.05 12.11
C ASN A 145 1.98 -5.68 11.68
N THR A 146 3.06 -5.71 10.90
CA THR A 146 3.51 -4.54 10.15
C THR A 146 2.83 -4.57 8.80
N PHE A 147 2.18 -3.47 8.44
CA PHE A 147 1.51 -3.32 7.15
C PHE A 147 2.35 -2.45 6.23
N SER A 148 2.33 -2.77 4.95
CA SER A 148 2.83 -1.91 3.88
C SER A 148 1.64 -1.46 3.05
N ASN A 149 1.51 -0.16 2.82
CA ASN A 149 0.45 0.47 2.02
C ASN A 149 -0.99 0.21 2.51
N VAL A 150 -1.14 -0.16 3.77
CA VAL A 150 -2.45 -0.37 4.41
C VAL A 150 -2.43 0.22 5.82
N ASN A 151 -3.38 1.09 6.12
CA ASN A 151 -3.63 1.59 7.46
C ASN A 151 -4.55 0.61 8.21
N TYR A 152 -4.10 0.17 9.38
CA TYR A 152 -4.91 -0.63 10.28
C TYR A 152 -5.65 0.30 11.25
N VAL A 153 -6.89 0.68 10.90
CA VAL A 153 -7.71 1.61 11.67
C VAL A 153 -8.47 0.85 12.75
N ARG A 154 -7.90 0.82 13.95
CA ARG A 154 -8.41 0.03 15.07
C ARG A 154 -9.79 0.48 15.55
N ALA A 155 -10.05 1.79 15.61
CA ALA A 155 -11.30 2.36 16.11
C ALA A 155 -12.52 1.88 15.29
N ASP A 156 -12.40 1.88 13.99
CA ASP A 156 -13.48 1.59 13.05
C ASP A 156 -13.47 0.13 12.56
N ARG A 157 -12.46 -0.66 12.98
CA ARG A 157 -12.21 -2.03 12.52
C ARG A 157 -12.07 -2.14 11.02
N LEU A 158 -11.35 -1.19 10.42
CA LEU A 158 -11.14 -1.11 8.98
C LEU A 158 -9.67 -1.34 8.61
N ARG A 159 -9.45 -1.79 7.41
CA ARG A 159 -8.16 -1.77 6.72
C ARG A 159 -8.33 -0.84 5.53
N GLU A 160 -7.69 0.30 5.61
CA GLU A 160 -7.73 1.32 4.58
C GLU A 160 -6.44 1.29 3.78
N TRP A 161 -6.54 1.45 2.47
CA TRP A 161 -5.33 1.67 1.68
C TRP A 161 -4.65 2.95 2.13
N ASN A 162 -3.35 2.88 2.29
CA ASN A 162 -2.56 4.08 2.53
C ASN A 162 -2.68 4.98 1.29
N PRO A 163 -3.19 6.21 1.41
CA PRO A 163 -3.27 7.15 0.30
C PRO A 163 -1.90 7.51 -0.29
N ASP A 164 -0.79 7.12 0.38
CA ASP A 164 0.58 7.41 -0.06
C ASP A 164 1.04 6.57 -1.26
N SER A 165 0.26 5.56 -1.70
CA SER A 165 0.57 4.80 -2.90
C SER A 165 -0.63 4.73 -3.86
N VAL A 166 -0.41 5.15 -5.08
CA VAL A 166 -1.40 5.13 -6.15
C VAL A 166 -0.88 4.30 -7.31
N LEU A 167 -1.67 3.33 -7.76
CA LEU A 167 -1.35 2.55 -8.95
C LEU A 167 -1.86 3.31 -10.18
N LEU A 168 -0.92 3.74 -11.03
CA LEU A 168 -1.22 4.27 -12.36
C LEU A 168 -0.93 3.18 -13.40
N SER A 169 -1.86 2.92 -14.28
CA SER A 169 -1.66 2.03 -15.43
C SER A 169 -2.20 2.66 -16.71
N VAL A 170 -1.63 2.27 -17.85
CA VAL A 170 -2.05 2.74 -19.16
C VAL A 170 -2.02 1.59 -20.15
N ASP A 171 -3.09 1.47 -20.93
CA ASP A 171 -3.20 0.57 -22.07
C ASP A 171 -2.91 1.36 -23.33
N VAL A 172 -1.84 0.98 -24.06
CA VAL A 172 -1.39 1.64 -25.28
C VAL A 172 -1.31 0.60 -26.39
N TYR A 173 -2.18 0.71 -27.35
CA TYR A 173 -2.26 -0.23 -28.48
C TYR A 173 -1.91 0.43 -29.80
N PRO A 174 -1.22 -0.29 -30.70
CA PRO A 174 -0.97 0.17 -32.07
C PRO A 174 -2.21 0.11 -32.96
N ASP A 175 -3.26 -0.57 -32.50
CA ASP A 175 -4.51 -0.76 -33.23
C ASP A 175 -5.59 0.20 -32.71
N VAL A 176 -6.15 1.01 -33.60
CA VAL A 176 -7.24 1.98 -33.30
C VAL A 176 -8.55 1.29 -32.89
N SER A 177 -8.72 0.01 -33.19
CA SER A 177 -9.90 -0.76 -32.78
C SER A 177 -9.87 -1.15 -31.30
N LEU A 178 -8.69 -1.07 -30.67
CA LEU A 178 -8.52 -1.37 -29.26
C LEU A 178 -8.61 -0.08 -28.44
N GLU A 179 -9.17 -0.21 -27.23
CA GLU A 179 -9.38 0.93 -26.36
C GLU A 179 -8.06 1.32 -25.66
N ASN A 180 -7.50 2.44 -26.07
CA ASN A 180 -6.38 3.06 -25.36
C ASN A 180 -6.95 3.84 -24.17
N ALA A 181 -6.52 3.51 -22.96
CA ALA A 181 -7.07 4.07 -21.74
C ALA A 181 -6.01 4.14 -20.65
N TYR A 182 -6.25 4.98 -19.64
CA TYR A 182 -5.43 4.95 -18.43
C TYR A 182 -6.30 4.84 -17.17
N TYR A 183 -5.71 4.32 -16.12
CA TYR A 183 -6.40 3.94 -14.90
C TYR A 183 -5.64 4.42 -13.68
N ILE A 184 -6.37 4.86 -12.66
CA ILE A 184 -5.86 5.15 -11.33
C ILE A 184 -6.51 4.18 -10.35
N ASN A 185 -5.72 3.39 -9.63
CA ASN A 185 -6.20 2.33 -8.73
C ASN A 185 -7.23 1.38 -9.38
N GLY A 186 -7.01 1.03 -10.66
CA GLY A 186 -7.89 0.17 -11.44
C GLY A 186 -9.17 0.84 -11.96
N THR A 187 -9.41 2.11 -11.61
CA THR A 187 -10.53 2.88 -12.15
C THR A 187 -10.12 3.55 -13.45
N GLN A 188 -10.85 3.29 -14.53
CA GLN A 188 -10.65 3.96 -15.82
C GLN A 188 -10.97 5.46 -15.70
N MET A 189 -9.96 6.29 -15.92
CA MET A 189 -10.10 7.73 -15.79
C MET A 189 -10.54 8.39 -17.10
N ASP A 190 -9.94 7.97 -18.21
CA ASP A 190 -10.34 8.37 -19.55
C ASP A 190 -9.82 7.38 -20.61
N TYR A 191 -10.31 7.49 -21.86
CA TYR A 191 -10.03 6.55 -22.94
C TYR A 191 -10.18 7.17 -24.33
N GLY A 192 -9.69 6.46 -25.35
CA GLY A 192 -9.87 6.73 -26.75
C GLY A 192 -8.70 7.45 -27.41
N VAL A 193 -8.75 7.58 -28.73
CA VAL A 193 -7.69 8.15 -29.56
C VAL A 193 -8.02 9.57 -30.01
N CYS A 194 -9.28 9.82 -30.30
CA CYS A 194 -9.90 11.15 -30.58
C CYS A 194 -9.43 11.90 -31.84
N THR A 195 -8.54 11.34 -32.64
CA THR A 195 -8.06 11.99 -33.88
C THR A 195 -7.65 10.93 -34.92
N TRP A 196 -7.67 11.30 -36.21
CA TRP A 196 -7.23 10.45 -37.30
C TRP A 196 -5.71 10.45 -37.51
N THR A 197 -5.02 11.49 -37.03
CA THR A 197 -3.55 11.54 -36.99
C THR A 197 -3.07 10.95 -35.68
N PRO A 198 -1.91 10.26 -35.66
CA PRO A 198 -1.39 9.70 -34.42
C PRO A 198 -1.27 10.78 -33.34
N PRO A 199 -2.02 10.69 -32.25
CA PRO A 199 -1.99 11.68 -31.20
C PRO A 199 -0.88 11.43 -30.19
N LEU A 200 -0.47 12.47 -29.50
CA LEU A 200 0.26 12.40 -28.25
C LEU A 200 -0.70 12.77 -27.12
N HIS A 201 -0.91 11.90 -26.18
CA HIS A 201 -1.75 12.14 -25.01
C HIS A 201 -0.88 12.54 -23.83
N VAL A 202 -1.34 13.53 -23.06
CA VAL A 202 -0.69 13.97 -21.84
C VAL A 202 -1.71 13.98 -20.72
N VAL A 203 -1.43 13.25 -19.66
CA VAL A 203 -2.16 13.27 -18.39
C VAL A 203 -1.30 13.99 -17.37
N VAL A 204 -1.86 14.96 -16.68
CA VAL A 204 -1.22 15.63 -15.55
C VAL A 204 -2.00 15.25 -14.30
N ILE A 205 -1.32 14.74 -13.29
CA ILE A 205 -1.95 14.31 -12.05
C ILE A 205 -1.41 15.13 -10.89
N ASP A 206 -2.32 15.68 -10.10
CA ASP A 206 -1.98 16.43 -8.89
C ASP A 206 -1.31 15.52 -7.86
N PRO A 207 -0.17 15.92 -7.26
CA PRO A 207 0.60 15.06 -6.37
C PRO A 207 -0.02 14.86 -4.97
N ILE A 208 -1.05 15.64 -4.63
CA ILE A 208 -1.71 15.60 -3.32
C ILE A 208 -3.04 14.86 -3.40
N THR A 209 -3.85 15.23 -4.39
CA THR A 209 -5.21 14.66 -4.55
C THR A 209 -5.21 13.42 -5.42
N PHE A 210 -4.17 13.20 -6.23
CA PHE A 210 -4.07 12.17 -7.28
C PHE A 210 -5.17 12.26 -8.34
N GLU A 211 -5.82 13.42 -8.44
CA GLU A 211 -6.81 13.69 -9.48
C GLU A 211 -6.13 14.20 -10.75
N PRO A 212 -6.53 13.69 -11.92
CA PRO A 212 -6.03 14.19 -13.20
C PRO A 212 -6.65 15.54 -13.56
N TRP A 213 -5.85 16.41 -14.15
CA TRP A 213 -6.33 17.67 -14.69
C TRP A 213 -7.39 17.44 -15.77
N GLY A 214 -8.41 18.28 -15.78
CA GLY A 214 -9.41 18.31 -16.84
C GLY A 214 -9.10 19.37 -17.89
N THR A 215 -9.49 19.11 -19.15
CA THR A 215 -9.41 20.10 -20.23
C THR A 215 -10.36 21.26 -20.04
N ASN A 216 -10.06 22.39 -20.66
CA ASN A 216 -10.96 23.55 -20.68
C ASN A 216 -12.12 23.33 -21.69
N TYR A 217 -13.18 22.65 -21.22
CA TYR A 217 -14.41 22.51 -21.99
C TYR A 217 -15.47 23.48 -21.46
N ASN A 218 -15.97 24.36 -22.29
CA ASN A 218 -16.96 25.41 -21.95
C ASN A 218 -16.58 26.28 -20.72
N GLY A 219 -15.26 26.53 -20.53
CA GLY A 219 -14.76 27.35 -19.41
C GLY A 219 -14.67 26.62 -18.09
N ALA A 220 -14.79 25.30 -18.06
CA ALA A 220 -14.69 24.50 -16.82
C ALA A 220 -13.32 24.58 -16.16
N ASN A 221 -12.24 24.65 -16.95
CA ASN A 221 -10.87 24.76 -16.48
C ASN A 221 -10.13 25.82 -17.33
N PRO A 222 -10.32 27.12 -17.09
CA PRO A 222 -9.83 28.18 -17.98
C PRO A 222 -8.30 28.23 -18.10
N ASP A 223 -7.58 27.76 -17.10
CA ASP A 223 -6.12 27.74 -17.10
C ASP A 223 -5.54 26.48 -17.79
N HIS A 224 -6.38 25.55 -18.23
CA HIS A 224 -5.99 24.29 -18.86
C HIS A 224 -6.35 24.27 -20.37
N ASP A 225 -5.98 25.32 -21.09
CA ASP A 225 -6.24 25.46 -22.52
C ASP A 225 -5.04 24.95 -23.35
N PHE A 226 -4.82 23.62 -23.32
CA PHE A 226 -3.72 22.96 -24.00
C PHE A 226 -4.20 21.98 -25.07
N GLY A 227 -3.45 21.87 -26.17
CA GLY A 227 -3.66 20.87 -27.21
C GLY A 227 -5.00 21.02 -27.95
N ASN A 228 -5.56 19.90 -28.40
CA ASN A 228 -6.87 19.84 -29.04
C ASN A 228 -7.96 19.56 -28.01
N VAL A 229 -8.68 20.57 -27.58
CA VAL A 229 -9.66 20.49 -26.49
C VAL A 229 -10.94 19.73 -26.83
N LEU A 230 -11.23 19.46 -28.10
CA LEU A 230 -12.54 18.95 -28.54
C LEU A 230 -12.49 17.51 -29.03
N CYS A 231 -12.14 16.59 -28.15
CA CYS A 231 -12.27 15.16 -28.44
C CYS A 231 -13.74 14.73 -28.41
N ARG A 232 -14.38 15.02 -27.32
CA ARG A 232 -15.82 14.76 -27.07
C ARG A 232 -16.45 15.99 -26.43
N GLY A 233 -17.75 16.08 -26.44
CA GLY A 233 -18.50 17.22 -25.86
C GLY A 233 -18.51 17.23 -24.32
N ARG A 234 -17.32 17.06 -23.69
CA ARG A 234 -17.15 17.04 -22.23
C ARG A 234 -15.73 17.47 -21.84
N VAL A 235 -15.50 17.67 -20.56
CA VAL A 235 -14.15 17.73 -19.97
C VAL A 235 -13.48 16.37 -20.16
N GLU A 236 -12.33 16.35 -20.82
CA GLU A 236 -11.47 15.18 -20.91
C GLU A 236 -10.40 15.24 -19.82
N LYS A 237 -9.95 14.07 -19.35
CA LYS A 237 -8.91 13.95 -18.33
C LYS A 237 -7.53 13.66 -18.93
N PHE A 238 -7.34 14.00 -20.19
CA PHE A 238 -6.07 14.02 -20.90
C PHE A 238 -6.07 15.13 -21.95
N PHE A 239 -4.90 15.62 -22.29
CA PHE A 239 -4.69 16.62 -23.34
C PHE A 239 -4.17 15.94 -24.59
N ILE A 240 -4.61 16.38 -25.78
CA ILE A 240 -4.27 15.74 -27.06
C ILE A 240 -3.48 16.70 -27.91
N PHE A 241 -2.37 16.22 -28.45
CA PHE A 241 -1.52 16.96 -29.38
C PHE A 241 -1.31 16.12 -30.65
N ASN A 242 -1.61 16.71 -31.81
CA ASN A 242 -1.34 16.07 -33.09
C ASN A 242 0.16 16.10 -33.36
N GLN A 243 0.78 14.95 -33.56
CA GLN A 243 2.21 14.81 -33.70
C GLN A 243 2.77 15.27 -35.05
N ASP A 244 1.92 15.58 -36.03
CA ASP A 244 2.26 16.16 -37.33
C ASP A 244 2.00 17.68 -37.43
N ASN A 245 1.58 18.31 -36.32
CA ASN A 245 1.29 19.73 -36.28
C ASN A 245 2.33 20.49 -35.41
N PRO A 246 3.18 21.36 -36.04
CA PRO A 246 4.23 22.09 -35.31
C PRO A 246 3.69 22.93 -34.14
N ALA A 247 2.52 23.57 -34.30
CA ALA A 247 1.93 24.38 -33.24
C ALA A 247 1.48 23.52 -32.04
N HIS A 248 0.99 22.30 -32.29
CA HIS A 248 0.63 21.36 -31.21
C HIS A 248 1.88 20.85 -30.51
N LEU A 249 2.95 20.55 -31.23
CA LEU A 249 4.22 20.13 -30.62
C LEU A 249 4.84 21.22 -29.76
N GLN A 250 4.77 22.47 -30.20
CA GLN A 250 5.22 23.62 -29.42
C GLN A 250 4.34 23.84 -28.17
N SER A 251 3.02 23.69 -28.31
CA SER A 251 2.10 23.77 -27.18
C SER A 251 2.35 22.66 -26.15
N PHE A 252 2.61 21.42 -26.61
CA PHE A 252 3.02 20.32 -25.76
C PHE A 252 4.30 20.65 -24.96
N GLN A 253 5.35 21.12 -25.64
CA GLN A 253 6.60 21.50 -25.00
C GLN A 253 6.38 22.58 -23.94
N ASN A 254 5.64 23.63 -24.27
CA ASN A 254 5.34 24.68 -23.32
C ASN A 254 4.59 24.15 -22.10
N MET A 255 3.55 23.33 -22.32
CA MET A 255 2.78 22.74 -21.24
C MET A 255 3.67 21.94 -20.28
N VAL A 256 4.40 20.94 -20.79
CA VAL A 256 5.14 20.00 -19.93
C VAL A 256 6.39 20.61 -19.28
N LEU A 257 7.01 21.61 -19.92
CA LEU A 257 8.21 22.24 -19.38
C LEU A 257 7.91 23.46 -18.50
N ASN A 258 6.93 24.27 -18.86
CA ASN A 258 6.73 25.59 -18.25
C ASN A 258 5.43 25.70 -17.42
N GLU A 259 4.34 25.08 -17.86
CA GLU A 259 3.02 25.30 -17.24
C GLU A 259 2.71 24.28 -16.12
N VAL A 260 3.08 23.00 -16.32
CA VAL A 260 2.89 22.00 -15.25
C VAL A 260 3.88 22.28 -14.13
N PRO A 261 3.47 22.44 -12.86
CA PRO A 261 4.37 22.67 -11.75
C PRO A 261 5.26 21.44 -11.45
N ASP A 262 6.45 21.67 -10.90
CA ASP A 262 7.29 20.60 -10.39
C ASP A 262 6.57 19.82 -9.28
N GLY A 263 6.82 18.53 -9.23
CA GLY A 263 6.15 17.62 -8.30
C GLY A 263 4.90 16.94 -8.85
N HIS A 264 4.25 17.51 -9.87
CA HIS A 264 3.13 16.85 -10.55
C HIS A 264 3.61 15.61 -11.31
N TYR A 265 2.71 14.64 -11.47
CA TYR A 265 2.99 13.47 -12.27
C TYR A 265 2.53 13.67 -13.71
N LEU A 266 3.39 13.30 -14.63
CA LEU A 266 3.12 13.32 -16.07
C LEU A 266 3.06 11.88 -16.57
N LEU A 267 1.94 11.50 -17.19
CA LEU A 267 1.84 10.31 -18.03
C LEU A 267 1.68 10.79 -19.48
N ILE A 268 2.66 10.47 -20.34
CA ILE A 268 2.66 10.82 -21.76
C ILE A 268 2.65 9.52 -22.55
N TYR A 269 1.69 9.35 -23.44
CA TYR A 269 1.64 8.15 -24.25
C TYR A 269 1.18 8.46 -25.68
N ALA A 270 1.70 7.69 -26.61
CA ALA A 270 1.37 7.78 -28.02
C ALA A 270 0.61 6.52 -28.44
N PRO A 271 -0.73 6.51 -28.41
CA PRO A 271 -1.51 5.44 -28.98
C PRO A 271 -1.29 5.39 -30.50
N ILE A 272 -1.44 4.23 -31.09
CA ILE A 272 -1.18 3.93 -32.48
C ILE A 272 0.33 3.95 -32.78
N MET A 273 0.99 5.08 -32.66
CA MET A 273 2.44 5.22 -32.85
C MET A 273 2.96 6.55 -32.29
N GLY A 274 4.22 6.54 -31.84
CA GLY A 274 5.03 7.75 -31.75
C GLY A 274 5.46 8.16 -33.16
N TYR A 275 5.11 9.35 -33.58
CA TYR A 275 5.32 9.79 -34.97
C TYR A 275 6.70 10.43 -35.16
N TYR A 276 7.76 9.71 -34.81
CA TYR A 276 9.15 10.17 -34.83
C TYR A 276 9.61 10.71 -36.22
N SER A 277 9.10 10.10 -37.32
CA SER A 277 9.38 10.60 -38.67
C SER A 277 8.84 12.00 -38.91
N SER A 278 7.67 12.33 -38.33
CA SER A 278 7.11 13.68 -38.39
C SER A 278 7.91 14.65 -37.54
N TRP A 279 8.31 14.24 -36.33
CA TRP A 279 9.15 15.08 -35.48
C TRP A 279 10.46 15.45 -36.14
N ASN A 280 11.13 14.50 -36.82
CA ASN A 280 12.34 14.76 -37.60
C ASN A 280 12.10 15.72 -38.77
N ALA A 281 10.97 15.54 -39.49
CA ALA A 281 10.66 16.35 -40.67
C ALA A 281 10.28 17.81 -40.30
N LEU A 282 9.75 18.01 -39.12
CA LEU A 282 9.29 19.34 -38.62
C LEU A 282 10.38 20.07 -37.82
N ASP A 283 11.65 19.65 -37.93
CA ASP A 283 12.74 20.16 -37.06
C ASP A 283 12.39 20.07 -35.56
N SER A 284 11.77 18.99 -35.19
CA SER A 284 11.31 18.73 -33.82
C SER A 284 12.41 18.17 -32.94
N ALA A 285 13.67 18.58 -33.18
CA ALA A 285 14.80 18.32 -32.26
C ALA A 285 14.44 18.69 -30.82
N ASN A 286 13.59 19.70 -30.67
CA ASN A 286 13.02 20.10 -29.38
C ASN A 286 12.16 19.02 -28.73
N MET A 287 11.49 18.13 -29.47
CA MET A 287 10.71 17.04 -28.86
C MET A 287 11.62 16.07 -28.12
N TYR A 288 12.71 15.63 -28.73
CA TYR A 288 13.68 14.76 -28.07
C TYR A 288 14.37 15.46 -26.89
N GLN A 289 14.68 16.75 -27.04
CA GLN A 289 15.22 17.55 -25.94
C GLN A 289 14.21 17.72 -24.80
N THR A 290 12.92 17.84 -25.13
CA THR A 290 11.85 17.90 -24.13
C THR A 290 11.78 16.60 -23.33
N PHE A 291 11.75 15.45 -24.00
CA PHE A 291 11.76 14.16 -23.32
C PHE A 291 13.06 13.92 -22.53
N ALA A 292 14.21 14.29 -23.10
CA ALA A 292 15.48 14.22 -22.38
C ALA A 292 15.51 15.13 -21.12
N ALA A 293 14.93 16.34 -21.21
CA ALA A 293 14.80 17.23 -20.05
C ALA A 293 13.87 16.67 -18.96
N LEU A 294 12.90 15.85 -19.35
CA LEU A 294 12.03 15.10 -18.43
C LEU A 294 12.70 13.82 -17.90
N GLY A 295 13.86 13.43 -18.43
CA GLY A 295 14.63 12.28 -17.99
C GLY A 295 14.51 11.02 -18.86
N SER A 296 13.95 11.12 -20.09
CA SER A 296 13.83 9.98 -21.01
C SER A 296 15.18 9.58 -21.59
N ASP A 297 15.45 8.27 -21.60
CA ASP A 297 16.60 7.64 -22.27
C ASP A 297 16.19 6.84 -23.52
N SER A 298 14.89 6.56 -23.68
CA SER A 298 14.39 5.68 -24.75
C SER A 298 13.74 6.42 -25.91
N ILE A 299 13.25 7.65 -25.69
CA ILE A 299 12.62 8.49 -26.72
C ILE A 299 13.71 9.33 -27.40
N ILE A 300 14.40 8.73 -28.36
CA ILE A 300 15.59 9.28 -29.03
C ILE A 300 15.42 9.33 -30.54
N PRO A 301 16.19 10.19 -31.25
CA PRO A 301 16.19 10.21 -32.73
C PRO A 301 16.53 8.85 -33.34
N GLY A 302 15.97 8.58 -34.53
CA GLY A 302 16.27 7.38 -35.32
C GLY A 302 15.47 6.14 -34.94
N ARG A 303 14.60 6.21 -33.95
CA ARG A 303 13.66 5.12 -33.68
C ARG A 303 12.57 5.02 -34.75
N PRO A 304 12.10 3.80 -35.07
CA PRO A 304 10.90 3.61 -35.88
C PRO A 304 9.66 4.14 -35.13
N ASN A 305 8.61 4.44 -35.90
CA ASN A 305 7.35 4.90 -35.36
C ASN A 305 6.65 3.76 -34.58
N HIS A 306 6.80 3.74 -33.27
CA HIS A 306 6.20 2.76 -32.39
C HIS A 306 5.36 3.44 -31.31
N PRO A 307 4.29 2.82 -30.82
CA PRO A 307 3.61 3.29 -29.63
C PRO A 307 4.55 3.33 -28.44
N PHE A 308 4.31 4.27 -27.52
CA PHE A 308 5.09 4.36 -26.30
C PHE A 308 4.24 4.88 -25.13
N SER A 309 4.70 4.60 -23.93
CA SER A 309 4.27 5.26 -22.70
C SER A 309 5.50 5.77 -21.96
N PHE A 310 5.35 6.94 -21.36
CA PHE A 310 6.36 7.64 -20.59
C PHE A 310 5.71 8.21 -19.35
N PHE A 311 6.30 7.99 -18.20
CA PHE A 311 5.86 8.55 -16.94
C PHE A 311 7.04 9.19 -16.22
N VAL A 312 6.75 10.31 -15.55
CA VAL A 312 7.73 10.99 -14.69
C VAL A 312 7.01 11.83 -13.63
N ARG A 313 7.60 11.98 -12.47
CA ARG A 313 7.31 13.08 -11.56
C ARG A 313 8.14 14.28 -12.02
N LYS A 314 7.48 15.33 -12.48
CA LYS A 314 8.18 16.52 -13.01
C LYS A 314 9.13 17.11 -11.97
N GLY A 315 10.36 17.44 -12.39
CA GLY A 315 11.45 17.86 -11.51
C GLY A 315 12.26 16.72 -10.89
N TYR A 316 11.82 15.47 -11.07
CA TYR A 316 12.48 14.26 -10.51
C TYR A 316 12.78 13.25 -11.62
N PRO A 317 13.78 13.46 -12.46
CA PRO A 317 14.08 12.62 -13.63
C PRO A 317 14.43 11.16 -13.27
N ASN A 318 14.84 10.88 -12.04
CA ASN A 318 15.07 9.53 -11.53
C ASN A 318 13.78 8.72 -11.31
N THR A 319 12.61 9.32 -11.46
CA THR A 319 11.31 8.65 -11.35
C THR A 319 10.76 8.20 -12.71
N VAL A 320 11.52 8.38 -13.79
CA VAL A 320 11.08 7.98 -15.14
C VAL A 320 10.83 6.49 -15.23
N VAL A 321 9.65 6.16 -15.76
CA VAL A 321 9.32 4.82 -16.25
C VAL A 321 8.84 4.97 -17.68
N GLU A 322 9.54 4.32 -18.62
CA GLU A 322 9.21 4.43 -20.03
C GLU A 322 9.22 3.08 -20.72
N ARG A 323 8.35 2.94 -21.71
CA ARG A 323 8.25 1.75 -22.54
C ARG A 323 7.95 2.14 -23.98
N VAL A 324 8.75 1.63 -24.89
CA VAL A 324 8.50 1.70 -26.33
C VAL A 324 8.07 0.31 -26.80
N ILE A 325 6.92 0.24 -27.43
CA ILE A 325 6.33 -1.03 -27.89
C ILE A 325 6.82 -1.30 -29.29
N ASP A 326 7.43 -2.49 -29.53
CA ASP A 326 7.83 -2.93 -30.86
C ASP A 326 6.82 -3.93 -31.41
N PRO A 327 5.95 -3.53 -32.35
CA PRO A 327 4.94 -4.41 -32.91
C PRO A 327 5.53 -5.52 -33.82
N THR A 328 6.83 -5.45 -34.17
CA THR A 328 7.44 -6.44 -35.07
C THR A 328 7.96 -7.67 -34.34
N THR A 329 8.24 -7.57 -33.07
CA THR A 329 8.81 -8.65 -32.25
C THR A 329 7.77 -9.56 -31.59
N GLY A 330 6.48 -9.25 -31.73
CA GLY A 330 5.39 -9.95 -31.02
C GLY A 330 5.41 -9.75 -29.50
N ALA A 331 6.46 -9.15 -28.96
CA ALA A 331 6.57 -8.77 -27.56
C ALA A 331 5.88 -7.41 -27.33
N GLY A 332 4.58 -7.40 -27.35
CA GLY A 332 3.79 -6.18 -27.21
C GLY A 332 2.46 -6.21 -27.95
N SER A 333 2.19 -7.26 -28.73
CA SER A 333 0.85 -7.49 -29.29
C SER A 333 -0.17 -7.91 -28.23
N GLU A 334 0.30 -8.24 -27.06
CA GLU A 334 -0.51 -8.61 -25.91
C GLU A 334 -0.13 -7.72 -24.73
N ASN A 335 -0.98 -6.71 -24.47
CA ASN A 335 -1.02 -5.93 -23.25
C ASN A 335 0.27 -5.18 -22.87
N GLY A 336 0.48 -4.04 -23.47
CA GLY A 336 1.50 -3.08 -23.02
C GLY A 336 1.15 -2.45 -21.66
N TYR A 337 1.25 -3.21 -20.59
CA TYR A 337 1.08 -2.66 -19.24
C TYR A 337 2.33 -1.93 -18.80
N ALA A 338 2.24 -0.64 -18.59
CA ALA A 338 3.19 0.10 -17.79
C ALA A 338 2.62 0.18 -16.35
N PHE A 339 3.06 -0.72 -15.48
CA PHE A 339 2.78 -0.58 -14.06
C PHE A 339 3.71 0.48 -13.48
N ILE A 340 3.15 1.53 -12.98
CA ILE A 340 3.88 2.59 -12.31
C ILE A 340 3.38 2.62 -10.86
N HIS A 341 4.24 2.20 -9.94
CA HIS A 341 4.03 2.50 -8.53
C HIS A 341 4.39 3.96 -8.29
N MET A 342 3.38 4.78 -8.02
CA MET A 342 3.60 6.10 -7.46
C MET A 342 3.66 5.95 -5.95
N GLU A 343 4.85 6.06 -5.38
CA GLU A 343 4.98 6.28 -3.95
C GLU A 343 4.93 7.79 -3.71
N ALA A 344 3.95 8.24 -2.94
CA ALA A 344 3.99 9.59 -2.42
C ALA A 344 5.08 9.66 -1.34
N TYR A 345 6.10 10.46 -1.55
CA TYR A 345 7.13 10.79 -0.56
C TYR A 345 6.75 12.06 0.18
#